data_7cfa2e44412974ecbe347b8ec66ba50b
#
_entry.id   7cfa2e44412974ecbe347b8ec66ba50b
#
_cell.length_a   1.000
_cell.length_b   1.000
_cell.length_c   1.000
_cell.angle_alpha   90.00
_cell.angle_beta   90.00
_cell.angle_gamma   90.00
#
_symmetry.space_group_name_H-M   'P 1'
#
loop_
_entity.id
_entity.type
_entity.pdbx_description
1 polymer ?
#
loop_
_entity_poly.entity_id
_entity_poly.type
_entity_poly.pdbx_seq_one_letter_code
_entity_poly.pdbx_strand_id
1 'polypeptide(L)' 'MIESWVLIREQSVDEEALRSLSLANAKHLVLGSVSGSGVILHVAANSAADLGNALGKFSEVPGVNEVLTLAIQNR' A
#
# COMPACT_ATOMS: atom_id res chain seq x y z
N MET A 1 5.38 -15.86 3.73
CA MET A 1 5.22 -14.53 3.16
C MET A 1 3.76 -14.23 2.92
N ILE A 2 3.34 -13.04 3.23
CA ILE A 2 1.97 -12.60 3.01
C ILE A 2 1.97 -11.54 1.92
N GLU A 3 1.15 -11.74 0.90
CA GLU A 3 0.98 -10.80 -0.19
C GLU A 3 -0.39 -10.14 -0.09
N SER A 4 -0.46 -8.88 -0.45
CA SER A 4 -1.70 -8.14 -0.41
C SER A 4 -1.77 -7.17 -1.59
N TRP A 5 -2.96 -6.98 -2.12
CA TRP A 5 -3.24 -5.95 -3.10
C TRP A 5 -4.05 -4.87 -2.40
N VAL A 6 -3.58 -3.64 -2.50
CA VAL A 6 -4.08 -2.54 -1.70
C VAL A 6 -4.47 -1.40 -2.62
N LEU A 7 -5.66 -0.86 -2.41
CA LEU A 7 -6.10 0.36 -3.09
C LEU A 7 -5.94 1.54 -2.13
N ILE A 8 -5.15 2.50 -2.54
CA ILE A 8 -5.01 3.75 -1.80
C ILE A 8 -5.92 4.79 -2.46
N ARG A 9 -6.96 5.19 -1.76
CA ARG A 9 -7.87 6.22 -2.21
C ARG A 9 -7.28 7.58 -1.88
N GLU A 10 -7.25 8.44 -2.87
CA GLU A 10 -6.55 9.71 -2.77
C GLU A 10 -7.34 10.83 -3.43
N GLN A 11 -7.11 12.07 -2.98
CA GLN A 11 -7.50 13.25 -3.73
C GLN A 11 -6.31 13.78 -4.52
N SER A 12 -5.14 13.75 -3.91
CA SER A 12 -3.94 14.31 -4.52
C SER A 12 -2.73 13.72 -3.81
N VAL A 13 -2.41 12.44 -4.07
CA VAL A 13 -1.23 11.82 -3.47
C VAL A 13 -0.07 11.86 -4.44
N ASP A 14 1.10 12.08 -3.90
CA ASP A 14 2.35 12.00 -4.66
C ASP A 14 2.75 10.53 -4.77
N GLU A 15 2.64 9.95 -5.97
CA GLU A 15 3.06 8.57 -6.21
C GLU A 15 4.53 8.34 -5.88
N GLU A 16 5.36 9.36 -6.08
CA GLU A 16 6.77 9.27 -5.73
C GLU A 16 6.96 9.08 -4.23
N ALA A 17 6.16 9.74 -3.42
CA ALA A 17 6.20 9.55 -1.98
C ALA A 17 5.80 8.12 -1.59
N LEU A 18 4.81 7.54 -2.29
CA LEU A 18 4.44 6.14 -2.07
C LEU A 18 5.55 5.18 -2.46
N ARG A 19 6.19 5.41 -3.62
CA ARG A 19 7.28 4.55 -4.09
C ARG A 19 8.49 4.60 -3.20
N SER A 20 8.75 5.76 -2.60
CA SER A 20 9.94 6.01 -1.78
C SER A 20 9.80 5.56 -0.34
N LEU A 21 8.62 5.11 0.08
CA LEU A 21 8.41 4.65 1.44
C LEU A 21 9.34 3.48 1.77
N SER A 22 9.95 3.54 2.95
CA SER A 22 10.75 2.46 3.47
C SER A 22 9.92 1.66 4.46
N LEU A 23 9.74 0.37 4.18
CA LEU A 23 8.93 -0.52 5.01
C LEU A 23 9.82 -1.54 5.71
N ALA A 24 9.55 -1.78 7.00
CA ALA A 24 10.24 -2.80 7.75
C ALA A 24 9.69 -4.19 7.41
N ASN A 25 10.56 -5.09 6.95
CA ASN A 25 10.22 -6.47 6.64
C ASN A 25 9.11 -6.61 5.61
N ALA A 26 9.02 -5.66 4.71
CA ALA A 26 8.01 -5.66 3.65
C ALA A 26 8.53 -4.93 2.42
N LYS A 27 7.97 -5.29 1.27
CA LYS A 27 8.25 -4.62 -0.01
C LYS A 27 6.93 -4.23 -0.63
N HIS A 28 6.95 -3.15 -1.40
CA HIS A 28 5.75 -2.72 -2.10
C HIS A 28 6.10 -2.27 -3.51
N LEU A 29 5.11 -2.39 -4.39
CA LEU A 29 5.22 -2.00 -5.78
C LEU A 29 3.95 -1.27 -6.19
N VAL A 30 4.09 -0.06 -6.73
CA VAL A 30 2.96 0.67 -7.29
C VAL A 30 2.63 0.05 -8.65
N LEU A 31 1.45 -0.55 -8.76
CA LEU A 31 1.02 -1.21 -9.99
C LEU A 31 0.44 -0.23 -11.00
N GLY A 32 -0.27 0.78 -10.52
CA GLY A 32 -0.87 1.78 -11.40
C GLY A 32 -1.97 2.56 -10.71
N SER A 33 -2.56 3.47 -11.48
CA SER A 33 -3.68 4.28 -11.00
C SER A 33 -4.99 3.77 -11.58
N VAL A 34 -6.04 3.89 -10.77
CA VAL A 34 -7.41 3.63 -11.22
C VAL A 34 -8.12 4.97 -11.27
N SER A 35 -8.57 5.36 -12.46
CA SER A 35 -9.18 6.67 -12.69
C SER A 35 -10.34 6.91 -11.72
N GLY A 36 -10.26 8.01 -10.98
CA GLY A 36 -11.29 8.40 -10.02
C GLY A 36 -11.30 7.59 -8.73
N SER A 37 -10.40 6.61 -8.56
CA SER A 37 -10.42 5.73 -7.40
C SER A 37 -9.12 5.74 -6.59
N GLY A 38 -7.98 5.92 -7.24
CA GLY A 38 -6.70 5.98 -6.51
C GLY A 38 -5.60 5.14 -7.14
N VAL A 39 -4.72 4.63 -6.31
CA VAL A 39 -3.51 3.91 -6.72
C VAL A 39 -3.56 2.50 -6.17
N ILE A 40 -3.23 1.52 -7.00
CA ILE A 40 -3.17 0.12 -6.59
C ILE A 40 -1.71 -0.27 -6.36
N LEU A 41 -1.47 -0.92 -5.22
CA LEU A 41 -0.16 -1.43 -4.85
C LEU A 41 -0.21 -2.93 -4.57
N HIS A 42 0.92 -3.57 -4.82
CA HIS A 42 1.19 -4.92 -4.34
C HIS A 42 2.15 -4.80 -3.16
N VAL A 43 1.82 -5.45 -2.07
CA VAL A 43 2.65 -5.46 -0.85
C VAL A 43 2.99 -6.90 -0.50
N ALA A 44 4.26 -7.17 -0.24
CA ALA A 44 4.71 -8.46 0.25
C ALA A 44 5.39 -8.26 1.59
N ALA A 45 4.92 -8.94 2.62
CA ALA A 45 5.41 -8.79 3.98
C ALA A 45 5.79 -10.15 4.56
N ASN A 46 6.72 -10.15 5.53
CA ASN A 46 7.17 -11.39 6.15
C ASN A 46 6.11 -12.00 7.07
N SER A 47 5.26 -11.16 7.65
CA SER A 47 4.23 -11.60 8.59
C SER A 47 3.00 -10.70 8.51
N ALA A 48 1.91 -11.13 9.14
CA ALA A 48 0.70 -10.33 9.23
C ALA A 48 0.94 -9.01 9.98
N ALA A 49 1.77 -9.04 11.01
CA ALA A 49 2.12 -7.83 11.75
C ALA A 49 2.88 -6.84 10.86
N ASP A 50 3.80 -7.34 10.05
CA ASP A 50 4.56 -6.49 9.12
C ASP A 50 3.64 -5.89 8.04
N LEU A 51 2.66 -6.66 7.57
CA LEU A 51 1.67 -6.14 6.65
C LEU A 51 0.86 -5.02 7.29
N GLY A 52 0.39 -5.21 8.52
CA GLY A 52 -0.35 -4.17 9.24
C GLY A 52 0.47 -2.89 9.41
N ASN A 53 1.75 -3.03 9.73
CA ASN A 53 2.65 -1.89 9.86
C ASN A 53 2.82 -1.16 8.52
N ALA A 54 2.93 -1.91 7.42
CA ALA A 54 3.04 -1.32 6.09
C ALA A 54 1.78 -0.52 5.73
N LEU A 55 0.61 -1.08 6.01
CA LEU A 55 -0.66 -0.39 5.74
C LEU A 55 -0.76 0.90 6.56
N GLY A 56 -0.30 0.87 7.81
CA GLY A 56 -0.24 2.06 8.64
C GLY A 56 0.67 3.14 8.05
N LYS A 57 1.80 2.74 7.49
CA LYS A 57 2.72 3.69 6.85
C LYS A 57 2.08 4.35 5.64
N PHE A 58 1.35 3.59 4.82
CA PHE A 58 0.65 4.16 3.68
C PHE A 58 -0.37 5.20 4.12
N SER A 59 -1.09 4.95 5.22
CA SER A 59 -2.10 5.87 5.71
C SER A 59 -1.52 7.18 6.23
N GLU A 60 -0.23 7.21 6.56
CA GLU A 60 0.46 8.41 7.03
C GLU A 60 0.92 9.33 5.89
N VAL A 61 0.89 8.86 4.65
CA VAL A 61 1.32 9.67 3.50
C VAL A 61 0.33 10.80 3.27
N PRO A 62 0.80 12.05 3.16
CA PRO A 62 -0.10 13.18 2.91
C PRO A 62 -0.94 12.99 1.65
N GLY A 63 -2.22 13.28 1.72
CA GLY A 63 -3.14 13.13 0.61
C GLY A 63 -3.84 11.79 0.54
N VAL A 64 -3.44 10.81 1.33
CA VAL A 64 -4.11 9.51 1.39
C VAL A 64 -5.38 9.65 2.24
N ASN A 65 -6.53 9.36 1.65
CA ASN A 65 -7.80 9.40 2.35
C ASN A 65 -8.14 8.07 3.01
N GLU A 66 -7.83 6.98 2.33
CA GLU A 66 -8.22 5.66 2.79
C GLU A 66 -7.30 4.61 2.18
N VAL A 67 -7.02 3.56 2.95
CA VAL A 67 -6.24 2.41 2.49
C VAL A 67 -7.15 1.18 2.59
N LEU A 68 -7.44 0.56 1.44
CA LEU A 68 -8.33 -0.58 1.35
C LEU A 68 -7.55 -1.82 0.93
N THR A 69 -7.67 -2.88 1.69
CA THR A 69 -7.10 -4.18 1.31
C THR A 69 -8.08 -4.90 0.41
N LEU A 70 -7.69 -5.14 -0.83
CA LEU A 70 -8.55 -5.80 -1.82
C LEU A 70 -8.47 -7.32 -1.71
N ALA A 71 -7.30 -7.85 -1.42
CA ALA A 71 -7.09 -9.28 -1.30
C ALA A 71 -5.84 -9.55 -0.47
N ILE A 72 -5.82 -10.67 0.24
CA ILE A 72 -4.66 -11.15 0.99
C ILE A 72 -4.41 -12.59 0.60
N GLN A 73 -3.15 -12.92 0.33
CA GLN A 73 -2.74 -14.28 0.00
C GLN A 73 -1.53 -14.66 0.84
N ASN A 74 -1.60 -15.78 1.52
CA ASN A 74 -0.51 -16.31 2.31
C ASN A 74 0.22 -17.38 1.50
N ARG A 75 1.54 -17.22 1.38
CA ARG A 75 2.39 -18.19 0.67
C ARG A 75 3.46 -18.75 1.56
#